data_33d600e07df73043cfcfd6c6d44406e3
#
_entry.id   33d600e07df73043cfcfd6c6d44406e3
#
_cell.length_a   1.000
_cell.length_b   1.000
_cell.length_c   1.000
_cell.angle_alpha   90.00
_cell.angle_beta   90.00
_cell.angle_gamma   90.00
#
_symmetry.space_group_name_H-M   'P 1'
#
loop_
_entity.id
_entity.type
_entity.pdbx_description
1 polymer ?
#
loop_
_entity_poly.entity_id
_entity_poly.type
_entity_poly.pdbx_seq_one_letter_code
_entity_poly.pdbx_strand_id
1 'polypeptide(L)'
;MTGLRPSAVSGSGGSGETLIATGTVSDVSSIDFNSSVITGYEQYRIVLTNVVPATDLQELRMSLGIANSSDTTTSKYAQLHSLYGRYSSGNYGDATNSSFWFGTNGYFLLNTGNYGRMGTDTGETLSTEVYLSNPNSTSGYKLVNVKTTVYSGMSIYPMILSTYLNAFCFKDQTAVNFATFYAGSGNIASATYSCLLYT
;
A
#
# COMPACT_ATOMS: atom_id res chain seq x y z
N MET A 1 1.32 -23.00 4.35
CA MET A 1 0.70 -21.70 4.73
C MET A 1 0.61 -21.62 6.24
N THR A 2 1.56 -20.96 6.87
CA THR A 2 1.53 -20.71 8.32
C THR A 2 0.73 -19.42 8.56
N GLY A 3 -0.52 -19.59 9.02
CA GLY A 3 -1.37 -18.46 9.38
C GLY A 3 -0.76 -17.65 10.51
N LEU A 4 -0.58 -16.36 10.30
CA LEU A 4 -0.24 -15.38 11.32
C LEU A 4 -1.35 -15.35 12.37
N ARG A 5 -1.06 -15.79 13.61
CA ARG A 5 -1.93 -15.57 14.75
C ARG A 5 -1.61 -14.20 15.35
N PRO A 6 -2.56 -13.29 15.45
CA PRO A 6 -2.34 -12.04 16.16
C PRO A 6 -2.12 -12.36 17.66
N SER A 7 -1.00 -11.90 18.21
CA SER A 7 -0.85 -11.84 19.67
C SER A 7 -1.73 -10.71 20.18
N ALA A 8 -2.74 -11.03 20.96
CA ALA A 8 -3.57 -10.03 21.64
C ALA A 8 -2.71 -9.26 22.64
N VAL A 9 -2.45 -8.00 22.36
CA VAL A 9 -1.89 -7.06 23.33
C VAL A 9 -3.06 -6.40 24.05
N SER A 10 -3.28 -6.75 25.31
CA SER A 10 -4.23 -6.06 26.18
C SER A 10 -3.61 -4.72 26.63
N GLY A 11 -3.94 -3.64 25.93
CA GLY A 11 -3.58 -2.27 26.29
C GLY A 11 -4.75 -1.57 26.96
N SER A 12 -4.53 -1.05 28.15
CA SER A 12 -5.46 -0.23 28.92
C SER A 12 -5.73 1.11 28.21
N GLY A 13 -7.00 1.49 28.12
CA GLY A 13 -7.58 2.66 27.47
C GLY A 13 -6.79 3.96 27.50
N GLY A 14 -6.19 4.26 26.37
CA GLY A 14 -5.76 5.58 25.96
C GLY A 14 -6.16 5.72 24.49
N SER A 15 -6.64 6.90 24.07
CA SER A 15 -6.88 7.22 22.69
C SER A 15 -5.57 7.09 21.90
N GLY A 16 -5.33 5.94 21.28
CA GLY A 16 -4.08 5.60 20.65
C GLY A 16 -4.25 4.48 19.62
N GLU A 17 -3.21 4.28 18.83
CA GLU A 17 -3.15 3.17 17.89
C GLU A 17 -2.86 1.86 18.61
N THR A 18 -3.59 0.81 18.28
CA THR A 18 -3.34 -0.55 18.77
C THR A 18 -2.77 -1.41 17.65
N LEU A 19 -1.58 -1.97 17.88
CA LEU A 19 -0.96 -2.90 16.92
C LEU A 19 -1.71 -4.23 16.92
N ILE A 20 -2.21 -4.65 15.75
CA ILE A 20 -2.98 -5.88 15.58
C ILE A 20 -2.26 -6.94 14.73
N ALA A 21 -1.34 -6.53 13.87
CA ALA A 21 -0.51 -7.46 13.10
C ALA A 21 0.84 -6.82 12.78
N THR A 22 1.90 -7.61 12.83
CA THR A 22 3.24 -7.21 12.39
C THR A 22 4.04 -8.42 11.93
N GLY A 23 5.00 -8.22 11.07
CA GLY A 23 5.89 -9.26 10.60
C GLY A 23 6.87 -8.80 9.54
N THR A 24 7.71 -9.73 9.12
CA THR A 24 8.61 -9.61 7.98
C THR A 24 8.28 -10.70 6.97
N VAL A 25 8.48 -10.41 5.70
CA VAL A 25 8.30 -11.37 4.61
C VAL A 25 9.56 -11.47 3.77
N SER A 26 9.74 -12.62 3.15
CA SER A 26 10.82 -12.87 2.20
C SER A 26 10.28 -13.74 1.07
N ASP A 27 10.48 -13.28 -0.16
CA ASP A 27 10.10 -13.96 -1.41
C ASP A 27 8.63 -14.43 -1.44
N VAL A 28 7.71 -13.49 -1.20
CA VAL A 28 6.26 -13.76 -1.22
C VAL A 28 5.58 -13.10 -2.41
N SER A 29 4.55 -13.73 -2.94
CA SER A 29 3.74 -13.16 -4.02
C SER A 29 2.88 -11.98 -3.56
N SER A 30 2.49 -11.96 -2.26
CA SER A 30 1.68 -10.90 -1.67
C SER A 30 1.84 -10.82 -0.15
N ILE A 31 1.45 -9.68 0.41
CA ILE A 31 1.25 -9.45 1.85
C ILE A 31 -0.25 -9.26 2.05
N ASP A 32 -0.88 -10.21 2.75
CA ASP A 32 -2.33 -10.29 2.88
C ASP A 32 -2.79 -9.98 4.31
N PHE A 33 -3.69 -9.02 4.42
CA PHE A 33 -4.45 -8.73 5.64
C PHE A 33 -5.87 -9.24 5.44
N ASN A 34 -6.17 -10.37 6.04
CA ASN A 34 -7.43 -11.08 5.86
C ASN A 34 -8.48 -10.71 6.93
N SER A 35 -9.61 -11.40 6.93
CA SER A 35 -10.74 -11.15 7.84
C SER A 35 -10.42 -11.38 9.31
N SER A 36 -9.30 -12.00 9.66
CA SER A 36 -8.84 -12.06 11.06
C SER A 36 -8.15 -10.77 11.51
N VAL A 37 -7.74 -9.93 10.57
CA VAL A 37 -7.08 -8.64 10.81
C VAL A 37 -8.03 -7.48 10.49
N ILE A 38 -8.68 -7.48 9.30
CA ILE A 38 -9.63 -6.43 8.91
C ILE A 38 -11.04 -6.85 9.31
N THR A 39 -11.43 -6.55 10.55
CA THR A 39 -12.75 -6.86 11.10
C THR A 39 -13.13 -5.92 12.24
N GLY A 40 -14.36 -5.42 12.22
CA GLY A 40 -15.00 -4.77 13.37
C GLY A 40 -14.60 -3.34 13.69
N TYR A 41 -13.67 -2.72 12.94
CA TYR A 41 -13.18 -1.37 13.22
C TYR A 41 -13.41 -0.42 12.06
N GLU A 42 -13.48 0.87 12.37
CA GLU A 42 -13.79 1.92 11.38
C GLU A 42 -12.55 2.41 10.64
N GLN A 43 -11.36 2.28 11.22
CA GLN A 43 -10.14 2.75 10.58
C GLN A 43 -8.94 1.84 10.87
N TYR A 44 -8.19 1.57 9.79
CA TYR A 44 -6.93 0.82 9.85
C TYR A 44 -5.80 1.67 9.30
N ARG A 45 -4.65 1.60 9.94
CA ARG A 45 -3.39 2.09 9.42
C ARG A 45 -2.48 0.91 9.12
N ILE A 46 -2.13 0.72 7.85
CA ILE A 46 -1.22 -0.32 7.40
C ILE A 46 0.08 0.35 6.99
N VAL A 47 1.19 -0.09 7.54
CA VAL A 47 2.51 0.43 7.23
C VAL A 47 3.36 -0.69 6.66
N LEU A 48 3.95 -0.46 5.49
CA LEU A 48 4.96 -1.33 4.89
C LEU A 48 6.26 -0.54 4.81
N THR A 49 7.35 -1.16 5.23
CA THR A 49 8.69 -0.56 5.19
C THR A 49 9.68 -1.53 4.57
N ASN A 50 10.75 -0.98 4.00
CA ASN A 50 11.80 -1.77 3.36
C ASN A 50 11.25 -2.75 2.31
N VAL A 51 10.27 -2.29 1.54
CA VAL A 51 9.70 -3.09 0.45
C VAL A 51 10.67 -3.10 -0.72
N VAL A 52 11.14 -4.29 -1.06
CA VAL A 52 12.04 -4.55 -2.19
C VAL A 52 11.36 -5.59 -3.09
N PRO A 53 11.21 -5.35 -4.39
CA PRO A 53 10.66 -6.34 -5.32
C PRO A 53 11.73 -7.36 -5.70
N ALA A 54 11.31 -8.55 -6.13
CA ALA A 54 12.22 -9.53 -6.72
C ALA A 54 12.59 -9.22 -8.18
N THR A 55 11.79 -8.40 -8.84
CA THR A 55 12.00 -7.94 -10.21
C THR A 55 12.19 -6.42 -10.20
N ASP A 56 13.17 -5.93 -10.94
CA ASP A 56 13.48 -4.50 -11.01
C ASP A 56 12.35 -3.66 -11.64
N LEU A 57 12.28 -2.38 -11.25
CA LEU A 57 11.34 -1.38 -11.78
C LEU A 57 9.86 -1.76 -11.61
N GLN A 58 9.49 -2.29 -10.45
CA GLN A 58 8.11 -2.66 -10.17
C GLN A 58 7.31 -1.56 -9.46
N GLU A 59 6.00 -1.58 -9.69
CA GLU A 59 5.01 -0.84 -8.92
C GLU A 59 4.56 -1.67 -7.73
N LEU A 60 4.31 -1.01 -6.59
CA LEU A 60 3.58 -1.61 -5.49
C LEU A 60 2.09 -1.37 -5.71
N ARG A 61 1.31 -2.42 -5.69
CA ARG A 61 -0.13 -2.42 -5.92
C ARG A 61 -0.86 -2.87 -4.66
N MET A 62 -2.06 -2.36 -4.49
CA MET A 62 -2.98 -2.77 -3.43
C MET A 62 -4.33 -3.11 -4.02
N SER A 63 -4.93 -4.22 -3.60
CA SER A 63 -6.32 -4.55 -3.89
C SER A 63 -7.09 -4.77 -2.60
N LEU A 64 -8.36 -4.39 -2.63
CA LEU A 64 -9.32 -4.68 -1.58
C LEU A 64 -10.21 -5.85 -1.99
N GLY A 65 -10.86 -6.48 -1.02
CA GLY A 65 -11.69 -7.64 -1.33
C GLY A 65 -12.59 -8.09 -0.20
N ILE A 66 -13.27 -9.21 -0.45
CA ILE A 66 -14.29 -9.80 0.41
C ILE A 66 -13.98 -11.28 0.53
N ALA A 67 -14.27 -11.87 1.68
CA ALA A 67 -14.10 -13.30 1.94
C ALA A 67 -12.67 -13.79 1.66
N ASN A 68 -11.66 -12.98 2.04
CA ASN A 68 -10.23 -13.28 1.89
C ASN A 68 -9.77 -13.43 0.42
N SER A 69 -10.44 -12.74 -0.49
CA SER A 69 -10.11 -12.72 -1.91
C SER A 69 -10.16 -11.30 -2.46
N SER A 70 -9.19 -10.97 -3.31
CA SER A 70 -9.16 -9.66 -3.99
C SER A 70 -10.33 -9.51 -4.96
N ASP A 71 -10.95 -8.34 -4.94
CA ASP A 71 -11.89 -7.92 -5.97
C ASP A 71 -11.12 -7.15 -7.06
N THR A 72 -10.99 -7.70 -8.23
CA THR A 72 -10.28 -7.10 -9.35
C THR A 72 -11.20 -6.41 -10.36
N THR A 73 -12.45 -6.14 -9.98
CA THR A 73 -13.42 -5.43 -10.83
C THR A 73 -12.95 -3.99 -11.06
N THR A 74 -12.51 -3.68 -12.26
CA THR A 74 -11.85 -2.41 -12.59
C THR A 74 -12.71 -1.19 -12.30
N SER A 75 -14.03 -1.26 -12.55
CA SER A 75 -14.96 -0.15 -12.31
C SER A 75 -15.11 0.26 -10.84
N LYS A 76 -14.64 -0.56 -9.90
CA LYS A 76 -14.68 -0.27 -8.47
C LYS A 76 -13.51 0.60 -7.98
N TYR A 77 -12.44 0.74 -8.75
CA TYR A 77 -11.23 1.46 -8.36
C TYR A 77 -11.18 2.86 -8.97
N ALA A 78 -11.21 3.88 -8.13
CA ALA A 78 -10.94 5.26 -8.53
C ALA A 78 -9.68 5.77 -7.82
N GLN A 79 -8.79 6.44 -8.54
CA GLN A 79 -7.45 6.76 -8.06
C GLN A 79 -7.11 8.21 -8.39
N LEU A 80 -6.63 8.93 -7.39
CA LEU A 80 -5.97 10.22 -7.53
C LEU A 80 -4.53 10.07 -7.07
N HIS A 81 -3.59 10.26 -7.98
CA HIS A 81 -2.17 10.24 -7.70
C HIS A 81 -1.61 11.66 -7.69
N SER A 82 -0.83 11.96 -6.69
CA SER A 82 -0.06 13.20 -6.60
C SER A 82 1.39 12.87 -6.27
N LEU A 83 2.30 13.15 -7.19
CA LEU A 83 3.74 13.12 -6.92
C LEU A 83 4.10 14.42 -6.21
N TYR A 84 4.61 14.31 -5.00
CA TYR A 84 4.99 15.44 -4.16
C TYR A 84 6.49 15.44 -3.89
N GLY A 85 7.23 15.99 -4.80
CA GLY A 85 8.68 16.10 -4.72
C GLY A 85 9.41 14.90 -5.32
N ARG A 86 10.43 15.23 -6.08
CA ARG A 86 11.37 14.31 -6.69
C ARG A 86 12.76 14.93 -6.58
N TYR A 87 13.70 14.15 -6.06
CA TYR A 87 15.12 14.46 -6.12
C TYR A 87 15.81 13.50 -7.10
N SER A 88 16.54 14.01 -8.06
CA SER A 88 17.46 13.23 -8.88
C SER A 88 18.86 13.82 -8.79
N SER A 89 19.90 13.02 -8.87
CA SER A 89 21.27 13.49 -8.80
C SER A 89 21.53 14.58 -9.85
N GLY A 90 21.74 15.82 -9.39
CA GLY A 90 22.10 16.96 -10.24
C GLY A 90 20.96 17.90 -10.65
N ASN A 91 19.70 17.59 -10.42
CA ASN A 91 18.58 18.50 -10.69
C ASN A 91 17.52 18.42 -9.61
N TYR A 92 17.27 19.51 -8.92
CA TYR A 92 16.08 19.70 -8.12
C TYR A 92 14.92 19.96 -9.08
N GLY A 93 14.08 18.97 -9.30
CA GLY A 93 12.87 19.14 -10.08
C GLY A 93 11.67 19.07 -9.16
N ASP A 94 10.99 20.17 -8.92
CA ASP A 94 9.64 20.16 -8.37
C ASP A 94 8.71 19.54 -9.41
N ALA A 95 8.54 18.23 -9.36
CA ALA A 95 7.55 17.57 -10.18
C ALA A 95 6.28 17.39 -9.37
N THR A 96 5.43 18.39 -9.34
CA THR A 96 4.03 18.20 -9.00
C THR A 96 3.32 17.66 -10.24
N ASN A 97 3.15 16.37 -10.30
CA ASN A 97 2.35 15.74 -11.34
C ASN A 97 1.15 15.07 -10.68
N SER A 98 -0.05 15.59 -10.89
CA SER A 98 -1.28 14.97 -10.43
C SER A 98 -1.97 14.31 -11.63
N SER A 99 -2.30 13.04 -11.49
CA SER A 99 -3.08 12.31 -12.47
C SER A 99 -4.31 11.69 -11.81
N PHE A 100 -5.41 11.74 -12.52
CA PHE A 100 -6.68 11.21 -12.06
C PHE A 100 -7.11 10.06 -12.97
N TRP A 101 -7.41 8.90 -12.37
CA TRP A 101 -7.71 7.70 -13.14
C TRP A 101 -8.96 7.05 -12.59
N PHE A 102 -9.90 6.73 -13.48
CA PHE A 102 -11.10 5.98 -13.13
C PHE A 102 -11.11 4.63 -13.82
N GLY A 103 -11.34 3.58 -13.05
CA GLY A 103 -11.83 2.30 -13.55
C GLY A 103 -10.95 1.58 -14.56
N THR A 104 -9.65 1.87 -14.61
CA THR A 104 -8.75 1.27 -15.59
C THR A 104 -8.05 0.01 -15.08
N ASN A 105 -7.93 -0.13 -13.76
CA ASN A 105 -7.20 -1.21 -13.12
C ASN A 105 -8.04 -1.81 -11.97
N GLY A 106 -7.95 -3.11 -11.76
CA GLY A 106 -8.56 -3.80 -10.61
C GLY A 106 -7.71 -3.70 -9.34
N TYR A 107 -6.98 -2.60 -9.16
CA TYR A 107 -6.09 -2.33 -8.03
C TYR A 107 -5.79 -0.83 -7.91
N PHE A 108 -5.27 -0.42 -6.74
CA PHE A 108 -4.66 0.87 -6.50
C PHE A 108 -3.16 0.82 -6.73
N LEU A 109 -2.61 1.82 -7.41
CA LEU A 109 -1.17 2.02 -7.55
C LEU A 109 -0.66 2.86 -6.38
N LEU A 110 0.28 2.36 -5.60
CA LEU A 110 0.82 3.09 -4.44
C LEU A 110 2.01 3.97 -4.82
N ASN A 111 2.72 3.61 -5.87
CA ASN A 111 3.77 4.38 -6.53
C ASN A 111 3.58 4.26 -8.04
N THR A 112 3.87 5.30 -8.79
CA THR A 112 3.57 5.33 -10.23
C THR A 112 4.63 6.08 -11.02
N GLY A 113 4.57 5.89 -12.35
CA GLY A 113 5.43 6.60 -13.30
C GLY A 113 6.82 6.00 -13.44
N ASN A 114 7.56 6.53 -14.42
CA ASN A 114 8.89 6.03 -14.77
C ASN A 114 9.95 6.29 -13.68
N TYR A 115 9.64 7.14 -12.70
CA TYR A 115 10.61 7.63 -11.72
C TYR A 115 10.34 7.18 -10.29
N GLY A 116 9.26 6.44 -10.05
CA GLY A 116 8.85 6.04 -8.72
C GLY A 116 8.66 4.55 -8.56
N ARG A 117 9.22 3.75 -9.47
CA ARG A 117 9.18 2.30 -9.37
C ARG A 117 10.19 1.79 -8.35
N MET A 118 9.84 0.71 -7.67
CA MET A 118 10.76 0.00 -6.78
C MET A 118 11.84 -0.67 -7.59
N GLY A 119 13.09 -0.54 -7.16
CA GLY A 119 14.22 -1.22 -7.78
C GLY A 119 14.80 -2.34 -6.90
N THR A 120 15.77 -3.04 -7.44
CA THR A 120 16.44 -4.19 -6.80
C THR A 120 17.88 -3.90 -6.40
N ASP A 121 18.41 -2.72 -6.72
CA ASP A 121 19.79 -2.37 -6.40
C ASP A 121 19.98 -2.11 -4.90
N THR A 122 21.21 -2.24 -4.44
CA THR A 122 21.55 -2.05 -3.03
C THR A 122 21.13 -0.67 -2.54
N GLY A 123 20.30 -0.63 -1.50
CA GLY A 123 19.77 0.60 -0.90
C GLY A 123 18.46 1.09 -1.48
N GLU A 124 17.99 0.52 -2.58
CA GLU A 124 16.67 0.84 -3.12
C GLU A 124 15.58 0.24 -2.26
N THR A 125 14.56 1.04 -1.98
CA THR A 125 13.48 0.62 -1.08
C THR A 125 12.26 1.51 -1.21
N LEU A 126 11.11 0.98 -0.80
CA LEU A 126 9.86 1.71 -0.68
C LEU A 126 9.30 1.58 0.73
N SER A 127 8.76 2.69 1.23
CA SER A 127 7.92 2.69 2.43
C SER A 127 6.59 3.32 2.12
N THR A 128 5.51 2.72 2.61
CA THR A 128 4.15 3.21 2.39
C THR A 128 3.32 3.12 3.66
N GLU A 129 2.45 4.09 3.83
CA GLU A 129 1.49 4.21 4.90
C GLU A 129 0.10 4.36 4.30
N VAL A 130 -0.80 3.48 4.66
CA VAL A 130 -2.14 3.35 4.10
C VAL A 130 -3.16 3.49 5.21
N TYR A 131 -4.07 4.46 5.07
CA TYR A 131 -5.22 4.65 5.93
C TYR A 131 -6.47 4.14 5.21
N LEU A 132 -7.02 3.03 5.66
CA LEU A 132 -8.26 2.44 5.16
C LEU A 132 -9.40 2.82 6.09
N SER A 133 -10.35 3.61 5.58
CA SER A 133 -11.49 4.11 6.35
C SER A 133 -12.75 3.33 6.04
N ASN A 134 -13.49 3.00 7.10
CA ASN A 134 -14.81 2.35 7.08
C ASN A 134 -14.87 1.06 6.23
N PRO A 135 -13.90 0.12 6.32
CA PRO A 135 -13.93 -1.08 5.49
C PRO A 135 -15.21 -1.90 5.70
N ASN A 136 -15.74 -1.93 6.92
CA ASN A 136 -16.94 -2.72 7.27
C ASN A 136 -18.27 -2.03 6.91
N SER A 137 -18.24 -0.78 6.43
CA SER A 137 -19.46 -0.07 6.05
C SER A 137 -20.17 -0.76 4.88
N THR A 138 -21.50 -0.91 5.00
CA THR A 138 -22.38 -1.41 3.94
C THR A 138 -23.22 -0.30 3.29
N SER A 139 -22.99 0.95 3.69
CA SER A 139 -23.73 2.12 3.19
C SER A 139 -22.88 3.13 2.42
N GLY A 140 -21.57 3.03 2.48
CA GLY A 140 -20.63 3.96 1.84
C GLY A 140 -19.48 3.28 1.12
N TYR A 141 -18.85 4.02 0.22
CA TYR A 141 -17.61 3.58 -0.43
C TYR A 141 -16.44 3.62 0.56
N LYS A 142 -15.39 2.84 0.28
CA LYS A 142 -14.18 2.80 1.11
C LYS A 142 -13.19 3.84 0.61
N LEU A 143 -12.76 4.72 1.51
CA LEU A 143 -11.72 5.70 1.21
C LEU A 143 -10.37 5.20 1.72
N VAL A 144 -9.36 5.38 0.90
CA VAL A 144 -7.99 4.99 1.21
C VAL A 144 -7.07 6.17 0.94
N ASN A 145 -6.40 6.64 1.99
CA ASN A 145 -5.36 7.65 1.86
C ASN A 145 -4.01 6.99 1.99
N VAL A 146 -3.08 7.34 1.11
CA VAL A 146 -1.77 6.69 1.04
C VAL A 146 -0.67 7.73 0.94
N LYS A 147 0.36 7.53 1.76
CA LYS A 147 1.65 8.21 1.62
C LYS A 147 2.72 7.17 1.31
N THR A 148 3.37 7.31 0.16
CA THR A 148 4.45 6.42 -0.26
C THR A 148 5.70 7.22 -0.52
N THR A 149 6.82 6.76 0.02
CA THR A 149 8.15 7.28 -0.31
C THR A 149 8.96 6.14 -0.91
N VAL A 150 9.57 6.37 -2.05
CA VAL A 150 10.40 5.40 -2.75
C VAL A 150 11.76 6.01 -3.04
N TYR A 151 12.80 5.24 -2.77
CA TYR A 151 14.15 5.48 -3.23
C TYR A 151 14.52 4.42 -4.25
N SER A 152 14.83 4.84 -5.46
CA SER A 152 15.15 3.95 -6.57
C SER A 152 16.18 4.57 -7.50
N GLY A 153 16.82 3.76 -8.32
CA GLY A 153 17.69 4.18 -9.40
C GLY A 153 17.11 3.83 -10.77
N MET A 154 17.59 4.49 -11.76
CA MET A 154 17.40 4.14 -13.19
C MET A 154 18.73 4.34 -13.90
N SER A 155 18.96 3.63 -14.99
CA SER A 155 20.23 3.68 -15.74
C SER A 155 20.68 5.10 -16.12
N ILE A 156 19.74 6.02 -16.30
CA ILE A 156 19.99 7.43 -16.64
C ILE A 156 19.91 8.39 -15.44
N TYR A 157 19.36 7.91 -14.29
CA TYR A 157 19.21 8.65 -13.05
C TYR A 157 19.54 7.72 -11.87
N PRO A 158 20.81 7.70 -11.43
CA PRO A 158 21.27 6.69 -10.44
C PRO A 158 20.64 6.85 -9.04
N MET A 159 19.98 7.96 -8.77
CA MET A 159 19.34 8.23 -7.48
C MET A 159 18.06 9.04 -7.66
N ILE A 160 16.93 8.43 -7.32
CA ILE A 160 15.64 9.11 -7.34
C ILE A 160 14.96 8.89 -5.99
N LEU A 161 14.65 9.98 -5.29
CA LEU A 161 13.77 9.97 -4.12
C LEU A 161 12.44 10.59 -4.54
N SER A 162 11.37 9.84 -4.41
CA SER A 162 10.02 10.29 -4.76
C SER A 162 9.07 10.08 -3.59
N THR A 163 8.16 11.04 -3.38
CA THR A 163 7.07 10.92 -2.41
C THR A 163 5.73 11.11 -3.11
N TYR A 164 4.80 10.21 -2.85
CA TYR A 164 3.45 10.22 -3.38
C TYR A 164 2.45 10.43 -2.25
N LEU A 165 1.47 11.30 -2.48
CA LEU A 165 0.27 11.44 -1.67
C LEU A 165 -0.91 11.05 -2.54
N ASN A 166 -1.53 9.92 -2.25
CA ASN A 166 -2.57 9.34 -3.07
C ASN A 166 -3.88 9.27 -2.29
N ALA A 167 -5.00 9.52 -2.97
CA ALA A 167 -6.33 9.31 -2.45
C ALA A 167 -7.08 8.34 -3.36
N PHE A 168 -7.61 7.28 -2.79
CA PHE A 168 -8.29 6.22 -3.52
C PHE A 168 -9.70 6.03 -3.01
N CYS A 169 -10.57 5.57 -3.88
CA CYS A 169 -11.94 5.19 -3.56
C CYS A 169 -12.24 3.81 -4.15
N PHE A 170 -12.58 2.87 -3.28
CA PHE A 170 -13.15 1.59 -3.68
C PHE A 170 -14.67 1.72 -3.69
N LYS A 171 -15.25 1.75 -4.90
CA LYS A 171 -16.68 2.02 -5.16
C LYS A 171 -17.54 0.77 -4.96
N ASP A 172 -17.50 0.21 -3.78
CA ASP A 172 -18.34 -0.89 -3.36
C ASP A 172 -18.92 -0.61 -1.98
N GLN A 173 -20.20 -0.89 -1.81
CA GLN A 173 -20.89 -0.74 -0.52
C GLN A 173 -20.83 -2.02 0.32
N THR A 174 -20.38 -3.14 -0.24
CA THR A 174 -20.19 -4.37 0.54
C THR A 174 -19.03 -4.20 1.53
N ALA A 175 -19.16 -4.77 2.72
CA ALA A 175 -18.09 -4.77 3.70
C ALA A 175 -16.81 -5.42 3.13
N VAL A 176 -15.69 -4.73 3.26
CA VAL A 176 -14.36 -5.20 2.86
C VAL A 176 -13.66 -5.80 4.08
N ASN A 177 -13.16 -7.00 3.97
CA ASN A 177 -12.43 -7.68 5.02
C ASN A 177 -11.11 -8.32 4.53
N PHE A 178 -10.62 -7.83 3.39
CA PHE A 178 -9.36 -8.28 2.80
C PHE A 178 -8.64 -7.12 2.13
N ALA A 179 -7.36 -6.98 2.40
CA ALA A 179 -6.45 -6.08 1.71
C ALA A 179 -5.18 -6.83 1.36
N THR A 180 -4.71 -6.72 0.14
CA THR A 180 -3.49 -7.37 -0.33
C THR A 180 -2.57 -6.38 -1.01
N PHE A 181 -1.26 -6.56 -0.79
CA PHE A 181 -0.19 -5.77 -1.40
C PHE A 181 0.71 -6.70 -2.19
N TYR A 182 1.04 -6.32 -3.41
CA TYR A 182 1.85 -7.13 -4.31
C TYR A 182 2.63 -6.28 -5.32
N ALA A 183 3.72 -6.81 -5.83
CA ALA A 183 4.49 -6.17 -6.90
C ALA A 183 3.75 -6.29 -8.24
N GLY A 184 3.97 -5.36 -9.15
CA GLY A 184 3.38 -5.38 -10.49
C GLY A 184 3.72 -6.63 -11.29
N SER A 185 4.91 -7.20 -11.05
CA SER A 185 5.40 -8.47 -11.57
C SER A 185 6.39 -9.10 -10.60
N GLY A 186 6.42 -10.42 -10.54
CA GLY A 186 7.29 -11.16 -9.61
C GLY A 186 6.83 -11.07 -8.16
N ASN A 187 7.71 -11.49 -7.26
CA ASN A 187 7.48 -11.51 -5.82
C ASN A 187 7.94 -10.20 -5.15
N ILE A 188 7.52 -10.02 -3.90
CA ILE A 188 8.14 -9.09 -2.94
C ILE A 188 9.31 -9.86 -2.33
N ALA A 189 10.56 -9.45 -2.65
CA ALA A 189 11.77 -10.11 -2.15
C ALA A 189 11.90 -9.92 -0.63
N SER A 190 11.54 -8.74 -0.12
CA SER A 190 11.51 -8.47 1.32
C SER A 190 10.59 -7.31 1.65
N ALA A 191 10.00 -7.36 2.83
CA ALA A 191 9.29 -6.24 3.44
C ALA A 191 9.11 -6.47 4.94
N THR A 192 8.93 -5.37 5.69
CA THR A 192 8.39 -5.39 7.05
C THR A 192 7.02 -4.72 7.03
N TYR A 193 6.07 -5.26 7.77
CA TYR A 193 4.73 -4.68 7.85
C TYR A 193 4.21 -4.55 9.28
N SER A 194 3.32 -3.61 9.48
CA SER A 194 2.47 -3.49 10.65
C SER A 194 1.07 -3.03 10.27
N CYS A 195 0.07 -3.51 10.99
CA CYS A 195 -1.31 -3.06 10.90
C CYS A 195 -1.77 -2.60 12.28
N LEU A 196 -2.31 -1.40 12.33
CA LEU A 196 -2.74 -0.72 13.55
C LEU A 196 -4.22 -0.36 13.42
N LEU A 197 -4.90 -0.32 14.55
CA LEU A 197 -6.25 0.19 14.71
C LEU A 197 -6.21 1.60 15.28
N TYR A 198 -7.12 2.44 14.83
CA TYR A 198 -7.54 3.62 15.57
C TYR A 198 -8.73 3.27 16.46
N THR A 199 -8.57 3.50 17.74
CA THR A 199 -9.62 3.31 18.76
C THR A 199 -10.13 4.66 19.24
#